data_537b1a3d6679443f3d7bf44ce6935323
#
_entry.id   537b1a3d6679443f3d7bf44ce6935323
#
_cell.length_a   1.000
_cell.length_b   1.000
_cell.length_c   1.000
_cell.angle_alpha   90.00
_cell.angle_beta   90.00
_cell.angle_gamma   90.00
#
_symmetry.space_group_name_H-M   'P 1'
#
loop_
_entity.id
_entity.type
_entity.pdbx_description
1 polymer ?
#
loop_
_entity_poly.entity_id
_entity_poly.type
_entity_poly.pdbx_seq_one_letter_code
_entity_poly.pdbx_strand_id
1 'polypeptide(L)'
;MKKKNNLFWLLSATLILWSGVVASAQDMSAYYTVEEMPDLIQCLPAPPAMDSPAFQYDKQRYKWGKQQRKNVARAEMAKRDAVWTNEALMQELSVPFGMEISAEKTPAIWKVVTRGLRTINQLRVAPKAYYQRIRPFEYYKEPTLTGEDDALRGEGSYPSGHTLRATAAALLLAQVNPGAANAVFARAWEAGESRVIAGCHWQSDVDVTRMGAAIGYTALQNNPEFLADMAQAREEFERLSVGRDYFVSVTDVVPDAILEIRYFGTYNFVGERIDGYKAPTALLTKEAAAALKAVSDDVMAQGYRLKIYDAYRPQCAVDHFVRWAANVSDTLMKPYFYPNLDKSVLFEQEYIMAKSGHTRGSTVDLTLFDMRTEKEVDMGGTFDWFGRESHPDYKEGITPEQYANRMILREAMLRHGFKPLDTEWWHFTLIDEPFPARYFNFPVE
;
A
#
# COMPACT_ATOMS: atom_id res chain seq x y z
N MET A 1 8.94 -36.80 -71.00
CA MET A 1 9.86 -36.48 -69.89
C MET A 1 9.51 -35.08 -69.35
N LYS A 2 8.83 -34.98 -68.25
CA LYS A 2 8.41 -33.70 -67.63
C LYS A 2 9.17 -33.57 -66.30
N LYS A 3 10.03 -32.58 -66.21
CA LYS A 3 10.71 -32.18 -64.93
C LYS A 3 9.71 -31.48 -64.06
N LYS A 4 9.52 -31.94 -62.81
CA LYS A 4 8.81 -31.26 -61.71
C LYS A 4 9.79 -30.39 -60.95
N ASN A 5 9.57 -29.10 -60.90
CA ASN A 5 10.24 -28.17 -60.00
C ASN A 5 9.52 -28.19 -58.65
N ASN A 6 10.21 -28.59 -57.62
CA ASN A 6 9.76 -28.41 -56.21
C ASN A 6 10.30 -27.09 -55.69
N LEU A 7 9.37 -26.14 -55.38
CA LEU A 7 9.67 -24.89 -54.73
C LEU A 7 9.51 -25.11 -53.22
N PHE A 8 10.61 -25.10 -52.46
CA PHE A 8 10.63 -25.14 -51.01
C PHE A 8 10.29 -23.75 -50.47
N TRP A 9 9.19 -23.61 -49.75
CA TRP A 9 8.87 -22.46 -48.90
C TRP A 9 9.56 -22.68 -47.55
N LEU A 10 10.53 -21.82 -47.21
CA LEU A 10 11.11 -21.66 -45.88
C LEU A 10 10.15 -20.79 -45.06
N LEU A 11 9.41 -21.41 -44.18
CA LEU A 11 8.69 -20.73 -43.08
C LEU A 11 9.70 -20.46 -41.96
N SER A 12 10.15 -19.21 -41.84
CA SER A 12 10.89 -18.73 -40.69
C SER A 12 9.87 -18.51 -39.56
N ALA A 13 9.78 -19.48 -38.63
CA ALA A 13 9.07 -19.33 -37.38
C ALA A 13 9.89 -18.43 -36.45
N THR A 14 9.48 -17.18 -36.30
CA THR A 14 10.01 -16.30 -35.28
C THR A 14 9.43 -16.74 -33.93
N LEU A 15 10.25 -17.45 -33.12
CA LEU A 15 9.93 -17.72 -31.72
C LEU A 15 9.97 -16.38 -30.95
N ILE A 16 8.81 -15.82 -30.64
CA ILE A 16 8.70 -14.79 -29.63
C ILE A 16 8.86 -15.49 -28.28
N LEU A 17 10.05 -15.38 -27.70
CA LEU A 17 10.30 -15.73 -26.30
C LEU A 17 9.50 -14.77 -25.42
N TRP A 18 8.34 -15.18 -25.01
CA TRP A 18 7.63 -14.60 -23.88
C TRP A 18 8.43 -14.95 -22.62
N SER A 19 9.26 -14.01 -22.17
CA SER A 19 9.85 -14.06 -20.83
C SER A 19 8.73 -13.78 -19.83
N GLY A 20 7.88 -14.78 -19.59
CA GLY A 20 7.03 -14.81 -18.42
C GLY A 20 7.95 -14.80 -17.21
N VAL A 21 7.93 -13.71 -16.44
CA VAL A 21 8.44 -13.72 -15.08
C VAL A 21 7.60 -14.73 -14.32
N VAL A 22 8.09 -15.96 -14.24
CA VAL A 22 7.58 -16.96 -13.30
C VAL A 22 7.92 -16.36 -11.94
N ALA A 23 6.92 -15.80 -11.26
CA ALA A 23 7.05 -15.48 -9.85
C ALA A 23 7.47 -16.79 -9.17
N SER A 24 8.74 -16.90 -8.79
CA SER A 24 9.23 -18.03 -8.03
C SER A 24 8.40 -18.08 -6.76
N ALA A 25 7.82 -19.24 -6.46
CA ALA A 25 7.14 -19.44 -5.19
C ALA A 25 8.13 -19.01 -4.09
N GLN A 26 7.78 -17.98 -3.30
CA GLN A 26 8.65 -17.45 -2.27
C GLN A 26 8.95 -18.59 -1.30
N ASP A 27 10.22 -18.82 -1.00
CA ASP A 27 10.60 -19.78 0.03
C ASP A 27 10.09 -19.29 1.38
N MET A 28 9.15 -20.04 1.95
CA MET A 28 8.50 -19.78 3.23
C MET A 28 9.01 -20.69 4.34
N SER A 29 10.16 -21.36 4.14
CA SER A 29 10.82 -22.19 5.16
C SER A 29 11.29 -21.35 6.38
N ALA A 30 11.54 -22.00 7.48
CA ALA A 30 12.15 -21.37 8.66
C ALA A 30 13.59 -20.95 8.34
N TYR A 31 14.08 -19.89 8.99
CA TYR A 31 15.48 -19.44 8.85
C TYR A 31 16.49 -20.36 9.54
N TYR A 32 16.04 -21.05 10.58
CA TYR A 32 16.82 -22.00 11.35
C TYR A 32 15.99 -23.25 11.66
N THR A 33 16.64 -24.39 11.78
CA THR A 33 16.06 -25.57 12.41
C THR A 33 15.95 -25.36 13.93
N VAL A 34 15.21 -26.21 14.64
CA VAL A 34 15.05 -26.09 16.09
C VAL A 34 16.37 -26.32 16.84
N GLU A 35 17.24 -27.17 16.29
CA GLU A 35 18.55 -27.51 16.85
C GLU A 35 19.56 -26.34 16.78
N GLU A 36 19.38 -25.45 15.81
CA GLU A 36 20.21 -24.24 15.65
C GLU A 36 19.74 -23.07 16.53
N MET A 37 18.58 -23.22 17.18
CA MET A 37 17.97 -22.17 18.01
C MET A 37 18.25 -22.40 19.50
N PRO A 38 18.23 -21.35 20.35
CA PRO A 38 18.38 -21.48 21.78
C PRO A 38 17.34 -22.42 22.42
N ASP A 39 17.76 -23.25 23.36
CA ASP A 39 16.86 -24.11 24.12
C ASP A 39 16.15 -23.31 25.23
N LEU A 40 14.85 -23.09 25.08
CA LEU A 40 14.07 -22.36 26.08
C LEU A 40 13.91 -23.08 27.42
N ILE A 41 14.19 -24.38 27.54
CA ILE A 41 14.21 -25.07 28.84
C ILE A 41 15.39 -24.56 29.69
N GLN A 42 16.50 -24.25 29.05
CA GLN A 42 17.68 -23.71 29.71
C GLN A 42 17.64 -22.20 29.91
N CYS A 43 16.99 -21.49 29.03
CA CYS A 43 16.98 -20.02 29.01
C CYS A 43 15.87 -19.39 29.85
N LEU A 44 14.74 -20.10 30.06
CA LEU A 44 13.60 -19.57 30.81
C LEU A 44 13.49 -20.16 32.18
N PRO A 45 13.01 -19.40 33.20
CA PRO A 45 12.69 -19.95 34.50
C PRO A 45 11.62 -21.04 34.39
N ALA A 46 11.69 -22.06 35.22
CA ALA A 46 10.64 -23.08 35.30
C ALA A 46 9.27 -22.47 35.69
N PRO A 47 8.15 -23.09 35.29
CA PRO A 47 6.83 -22.62 35.71
C PRO A 47 6.69 -22.69 37.25
N PRO A 48 5.92 -21.77 37.87
CA PRO A 48 5.73 -21.75 39.32
C PRO A 48 5.18 -23.07 39.86
N ALA A 49 5.77 -23.56 40.97
CA ALA A 49 5.22 -24.68 41.69
C ALA A 49 3.82 -24.35 42.27
N MET A 50 2.92 -25.34 42.33
CA MET A 50 1.51 -25.14 42.67
C MET A 50 1.26 -24.59 44.07
N ASP A 51 2.21 -24.77 44.99
CA ASP A 51 2.20 -24.27 46.36
C ASP A 51 2.88 -22.91 46.55
N SER A 52 3.51 -22.39 45.49
CA SER A 52 4.27 -21.15 45.53
C SER A 52 3.41 -19.88 45.57
N PRO A 53 3.91 -18.76 46.10
CA PRO A 53 3.26 -17.46 46.02
C PRO A 53 3.01 -17.01 44.56
N ALA A 54 3.91 -17.34 43.66
CA ALA A 54 3.78 -17.02 42.24
C ALA A 54 2.59 -17.75 41.60
N PHE A 55 2.30 -19.00 42.00
CA PHE A 55 1.09 -19.68 41.51
C PHE A 55 -0.20 -19.10 42.15
N GLN A 56 -0.15 -18.57 43.39
CA GLN A 56 -1.29 -17.82 43.93
C GLN A 56 -1.60 -16.58 43.10
N TYR A 57 -0.57 -15.88 42.58
CA TYR A 57 -0.76 -14.80 41.65
C TYR A 57 -1.41 -15.27 40.32
N ASP A 58 -0.98 -16.38 39.77
CA ASP A 58 -1.60 -17.00 38.58
C ASP A 58 -3.11 -17.24 38.80
N LYS A 59 -3.49 -17.75 39.97
CA LYS A 59 -4.91 -17.95 40.30
C LYS A 59 -5.68 -16.64 40.42
N GLN A 60 -5.07 -15.58 40.96
CA GLN A 60 -5.70 -14.26 41.01
C GLN A 60 -5.90 -13.68 39.61
N ARG A 61 -4.92 -13.84 38.72
CA ARG A 61 -4.99 -13.40 37.35
C ARG A 61 -6.01 -14.19 36.52
N TYR A 62 -6.18 -15.48 36.77
CA TYR A 62 -7.28 -16.26 36.16
C TYR A 62 -8.65 -15.70 36.56
N LYS A 63 -8.88 -15.39 37.85
CA LYS A 63 -10.12 -14.78 38.32
C LYS A 63 -10.35 -13.41 37.70
N TRP A 64 -9.32 -12.60 37.60
CA TRP A 64 -9.37 -11.31 36.88
C TRP A 64 -9.74 -11.52 35.41
N GLY A 65 -9.15 -12.47 34.71
CA GLY A 65 -9.47 -12.79 33.31
C GLY A 65 -10.96 -13.13 33.12
N LYS A 66 -11.53 -13.92 34.03
CA LYS A 66 -12.98 -14.21 34.01
C LYS A 66 -13.84 -12.95 34.20
N GLN A 67 -13.41 -11.98 35.02
CA GLN A 67 -14.12 -10.71 35.16
C GLN A 67 -14.06 -9.89 33.87
N GLN A 68 -12.94 -9.90 33.16
CA GLN A 68 -12.79 -9.19 31.87
C GLN A 68 -13.75 -9.69 30.78
N ARG A 69 -14.20 -10.95 30.84
CA ARG A 69 -15.20 -11.51 29.92
C ARG A 69 -16.54 -10.77 29.94
N LYS A 70 -16.86 -10.01 31.02
CA LYS A 70 -18.05 -9.19 31.11
C LYS A 70 -18.02 -7.96 30.18
N ASN A 71 -16.84 -7.51 29.81
CA ASN A 71 -16.66 -6.51 28.76
C ASN A 71 -16.74 -7.22 27.40
N VAL A 72 -17.84 -7.02 26.68
CA VAL A 72 -18.13 -7.68 25.41
C VAL A 72 -17.02 -7.43 24.39
N ALA A 73 -16.57 -6.18 24.23
CA ALA A 73 -15.53 -5.84 23.26
C ALA A 73 -14.19 -6.55 23.58
N ARG A 74 -13.84 -6.67 24.89
CA ARG A 74 -12.62 -7.36 25.35
C ARG A 74 -12.74 -8.88 25.17
N ALA A 75 -13.91 -9.44 25.38
CA ALA A 75 -14.19 -10.85 25.18
C ALA A 75 -14.09 -11.22 23.67
N GLU A 76 -14.69 -10.43 22.80
CA GLU A 76 -14.61 -10.63 21.35
C GLU A 76 -13.17 -10.48 20.83
N MET A 77 -12.39 -9.52 21.34
CA MET A 77 -10.96 -9.42 21.04
C MET A 77 -10.23 -10.71 21.45
N ALA A 78 -10.50 -11.28 22.63
CA ALA A 78 -9.86 -12.51 23.06
C ALA A 78 -10.21 -13.71 22.18
N LYS A 79 -11.42 -13.74 21.59
CA LYS A 79 -11.82 -14.75 20.61
C LYS A 79 -11.07 -14.59 19.27
N ARG A 80 -10.93 -13.36 18.77
CA ARG A 80 -10.15 -13.11 17.55
C ARG A 80 -8.67 -13.47 17.74
N ASP A 81 -8.09 -13.14 18.89
CA ASP A 81 -6.70 -13.48 19.24
C ASP A 81 -6.45 -14.99 19.40
N ALA A 82 -7.51 -15.80 19.50
CA ALA A 82 -7.40 -17.26 19.55
C ALA A 82 -7.24 -17.92 18.17
N VAL A 83 -7.56 -17.21 17.09
CA VAL A 83 -7.45 -17.76 15.73
C VAL A 83 -5.97 -18.00 15.39
N TRP A 84 -5.64 -19.28 15.11
CA TRP A 84 -4.25 -19.73 14.94
C TRP A 84 -3.79 -19.68 13.49
N THR A 85 -3.89 -18.49 12.83
CA THR A 85 -3.36 -18.29 11.48
C THR A 85 -2.44 -17.06 11.43
N ASN A 86 -1.60 -16.95 10.40
CA ASN A 86 -0.78 -15.76 10.20
C ASN A 86 -1.66 -14.59 9.74
N GLU A 87 -2.65 -14.86 8.91
CA GLU A 87 -3.60 -13.88 8.39
C GLU A 87 -4.35 -13.18 9.53
N ALA A 88 -4.91 -13.94 10.47
CA ALA A 88 -5.63 -13.37 11.62
C ALA A 88 -4.70 -12.53 12.52
N LEU A 89 -3.49 -13.00 12.78
CA LEU A 89 -2.51 -12.24 13.57
C LEU A 89 -2.10 -10.94 12.87
N MET A 90 -1.84 -10.98 11.55
CA MET A 90 -1.47 -9.79 10.78
C MET A 90 -2.65 -8.82 10.64
N GLN A 91 -3.87 -9.32 10.52
CA GLN A 91 -5.07 -8.47 10.51
C GLN A 91 -5.17 -7.63 11.80
N GLU A 92 -4.95 -8.24 12.97
CA GLU A 92 -4.98 -7.54 14.27
C GLU A 92 -3.78 -6.58 14.46
N LEU A 93 -2.66 -6.80 13.78
CA LEU A 93 -1.46 -5.95 13.85
C LEU A 93 -1.38 -4.90 12.73
N SER A 94 -2.19 -4.99 11.67
CA SER A 94 -2.15 -4.06 10.54
C SER A 94 -2.45 -2.61 10.93
N VAL A 95 -3.49 -2.38 11.72
CA VAL A 95 -3.85 -1.02 12.20
C VAL A 95 -2.76 -0.44 13.10
N PRO A 96 -2.25 -1.15 14.14
CA PRO A 96 -1.13 -0.66 14.95
C PRO A 96 0.17 -0.43 14.15
N PHE A 97 0.41 -1.20 13.10
CA PHE A 97 1.57 -1.06 12.23
C PHE A 97 1.46 0.16 11.29
N GLY A 98 0.23 0.63 11.02
CA GLY A 98 -0.05 1.75 10.13
C GLY A 98 -0.21 1.36 8.65
N MET A 99 -0.29 0.06 8.34
CA MET A 99 -0.42 -0.45 6.97
C MET A 99 -1.03 -1.86 7.00
N GLU A 100 -1.83 -2.21 5.99
CA GLU A 100 -2.34 -3.57 5.83
C GLU A 100 -1.19 -4.54 5.50
N ILE A 101 -1.08 -5.61 6.29
CA ILE A 101 -0.03 -6.62 6.13
C ILE A 101 -0.66 -7.88 5.52
N SER A 102 -0.31 -8.19 4.28
CA SER A 102 -0.80 -9.37 3.58
C SER A 102 0.20 -9.87 2.53
N ALA A 103 0.07 -11.12 2.10
CA ALA A 103 0.90 -11.70 1.06
C ALA A 103 0.78 -10.97 -0.29
N GLU A 104 -0.38 -10.37 -0.56
CA GLU A 104 -0.67 -9.65 -1.80
C GLU A 104 -0.14 -8.22 -1.78
N LYS A 105 -0.41 -7.46 -0.70
CA LYS A 105 -0.12 -6.01 -0.64
C LYS A 105 1.28 -5.68 -0.13
N THR A 106 1.82 -6.52 0.75
CA THR A 106 3.11 -6.32 1.41
C THR A 106 3.94 -7.61 1.42
N PRO A 107 4.25 -8.19 0.24
CA PRO A 107 4.86 -9.52 0.13
C PRO A 107 6.20 -9.67 0.85
N ALA A 108 7.07 -8.64 0.88
CA ALA A 108 8.35 -8.71 1.57
C ALA A 108 8.18 -8.65 3.09
N ILE A 109 7.29 -7.78 3.60
CA ILE A 109 6.95 -7.73 5.04
C ILE A 109 6.29 -9.05 5.46
N TRP A 110 5.33 -9.54 4.68
CA TRP A 110 4.67 -10.82 4.92
C TRP A 110 5.67 -11.97 5.00
N LYS A 111 6.62 -12.04 4.05
CA LYS A 111 7.66 -13.08 3.98
C LYS A 111 8.50 -13.09 5.25
N VAL A 112 9.11 -11.97 5.61
CA VAL A 112 10.03 -11.90 6.76
C VAL A 112 9.32 -12.19 8.08
N VAL A 113 8.09 -11.70 8.24
CA VAL A 113 7.31 -11.93 9.46
C VAL A 113 6.88 -13.40 9.55
N THR A 114 6.33 -13.98 8.50
CA THR A 114 5.83 -15.37 8.55
C THR A 114 6.95 -16.39 8.68
N ARG A 115 8.10 -16.20 8.04
CA ARG A 115 9.30 -17.04 8.20
C ARG A 115 9.89 -16.89 9.61
N GLY A 116 10.01 -15.65 10.11
CA GLY A 116 10.44 -15.38 11.48
C GLY A 116 9.54 -16.03 12.53
N LEU A 117 8.21 -15.91 12.36
CA LEU A 117 7.23 -16.57 13.21
C LEU A 117 7.37 -18.10 13.16
N ARG A 118 7.56 -18.69 12.00
CA ARG A 118 7.77 -20.13 11.83
C ARG A 118 9.01 -20.59 12.60
N THR A 119 10.11 -19.84 12.49
CA THR A 119 11.37 -20.14 13.18
C THR A 119 11.20 -20.04 14.70
N ILE A 120 10.66 -18.93 15.21
CA ILE A 120 10.54 -18.71 16.66
C ILE A 120 9.50 -19.64 17.30
N ASN A 121 8.42 -19.96 16.58
CA ASN A 121 7.35 -20.81 17.11
C ASN A 121 7.79 -22.25 17.43
N GLN A 122 8.84 -22.75 16.81
CA GLN A 122 9.41 -24.08 17.11
C GLN A 122 9.91 -24.18 18.58
N LEU A 123 10.40 -23.05 19.13
CA LEU A 123 10.99 -23.00 20.47
C LEU A 123 10.02 -23.39 21.59
N ARG A 124 8.72 -23.33 21.38
CA ARG A 124 7.70 -23.69 22.39
C ARG A 124 7.52 -25.21 22.56
N VAL A 125 7.97 -26.01 21.59
CA VAL A 125 7.62 -27.44 21.54
C VAL A 125 8.30 -28.22 22.67
N ALA A 126 9.61 -28.12 22.82
CA ALA A 126 10.38 -28.82 23.84
C ALA A 126 9.96 -28.46 25.28
N PRO A 127 9.82 -27.16 25.67
CA PRO A 127 9.34 -26.80 27.00
C PRO A 127 7.92 -27.29 27.29
N LYS A 128 7.00 -27.25 26.32
CA LYS A 128 5.65 -27.79 26.51
C LYS A 128 5.66 -29.29 26.83
N ALA A 129 6.45 -30.06 26.08
CA ALA A 129 6.61 -31.48 26.28
C ALA A 129 7.31 -31.82 27.60
N TYR A 130 8.30 -31.00 28.01
CA TYR A 130 9.09 -31.20 29.23
C TYR A 130 8.29 -30.91 30.52
N TYR A 131 7.63 -29.72 30.57
CA TYR A 131 6.92 -29.32 31.79
C TYR A 131 5.50 -29.86 31.90
N GLN A 132 4.82 -30.14 30.80
CA GLN A 132 3.44 -30.65 30.75
C GLN A 132 2.50 -29.95 31.74
N ARG A 133 2.69 -28.64 31.91
CA ARG A 133 1.97 -27.86 32.91
C ARG A 133 0.45 -27.89 32.63
N ILE A 134 -0.33 -28.23 33.66
CA ILE A 134 -1.79 -28.25 33.56
C ILE A 134 -2.35 -26.86 33.23
N ARG A 135 -3.31 -26.78 32.35
CA ARG A 135 -3.95 -25.50 31.93
C ARG A 135 -4.98 -25.03 32.93
N PRO A 136 -5.26 -23.69 33.02
CA PRO A 136 -6.28 -23.17 33.95
C PRO A 136 -7.64 -23.85 33.82
N PHE A 137 -8.15 -24.00 32.57
CA PHE A 137 -9.45 -24.62 32.32
C PHE A 137 -9.52 -26.10 32.79
N GLU A 138 -8.44 -26.82 32.64
CA GLU A 138 -8.34 -28.21 33.16
C GLU A 138 -8.26 -28.23 34.69
N TYR A 139 -7.44 -27.34 35.29
CA TYR A 139 -7.28 -27.21 36.74
C TYR A 139 -8.61 -26.89 37.43
N TYR A 140 -9.38 -25.93 36.88
CA TYR A 140 -10.67 -25.53 37.44
C TYR A 140 -11.85 -26.37 36.93
N LYS A 141 -11.65 -27.24 35.92
CA LYS A 141 -12.72 -27.97 35.21
C LYS A 141 -13.79 -27.06 34.68
N GLU A 142 -13.42 -25.93 34.10
CA GLU A 142 -14.29 -24.93 33.53
C GLU A 142 -13.98 -24.74 32.04
N PRO A 143 -14.97 -24.44 31.16
CA PRO A 143 -14.70 -24.25 29.74
C PRO A 143 -13.92 -22.97 29.48
N THR A 144 -13.13 -22.97 28.40
CA THR A 144 -12.48 -21.76 27.89
C THR A 144 -13.51 -20.82 27.28
N LEU A 145 -13.17 -19.51 27.17
CA LEU A 145 -13.99 -18.54 26.46
C LEU A 145 -14.07 -18.83 24.94
N THR A 146 -13.05 -19.50 24.42
CA THR A 146 -12.80 -19.63 22.97
C THR A 146 -13.19 -20.97 22.39
N GLY A 147 -13.64 -21.94 23.26
CA GLY A 147 -14.06 -23.27 22.83
C GLY A 147 -12.91 -24.18 22.34
N GLU A 148 -11.66 -23.86 22.71
CA GLU A 148 -10.46 -24.60 22.30
C GLU A 148 -10.16 -25.82 23.22
N ASP A 149 -11.07 -26.15 24.13
CA ASP A 149 -10.84 -27.11 25.23
C ASP A 149 -10.31 -28.45 24.74
N ASP A 150 -10.98 -29.06 23.75
CA ASP A 150 -10.60 -30.38 23.26
C ASP A 150 -9.26 -30.37 22.51
N ALA A 151 -8.99 -29.31 21.78
CA ALA A 151 -7.72 -29.13 21.05
C ALA A 151 -6.52 -28.88 21.99
N LEU A 152 -6.76 -28.30 23.17
CA LEU A 152 -5.72 -27.93 24.12
C LEU A 152 -5.54 -28.91 25.28
N ARG A 153 -6.50 -29.83 25.48
CA ARG A 153 -6.50 -30.80 26.56
C ARG A 153 -5.28 -31.72 26.48
N GLY A 154 -4.53 -31.84 27.59
CA GLY A 154 -3.32 -32.64 27.63
C GLY A 154 -2.12 -32.04 26.90
N GLU A 155 -2.26 -30.85 26.25
CA GLU A 155 -1.16 -30.07 25.74
C GLU A 155 -0.64 -29.12 26.83
N GLY A 156 0.64 -29.16 27.19
CA GLY A 156 1.22 -28.33 28.25
C GLY A 156 0.91 -26.83 28.04
N SER A 157 0.59 -26.12 29.15
CA SER A 157 0.29 -24.67 29.06
C SER A 157 1.54 -23.80 28.90
N TYR A 158 2.70 -24.26 29.30
CA TYR A 158 3.95 -23.48 29.40
C TYR A 158 4.93 -23.85 28.28
N PRO A 159 5.46 -22.86 27.52
CA PRO A 159 5.07 -21.45 27.42
C PRO A 159 3.85 -21.24 26.51
N SER A 160 3.29 -20.01 26.50
CA SER A 160 2.12 -19.67 25.67
C SER A 160 2.48 -19.48 24.20
N GLY A 161 1.97 -20.35 23.31
CA GLY A 161 2.25 -20.26 21.87
C GLY A 161 1.70 -19.01 21.21
N HIS A 162 0.47 -18.58 21.53
CA HIS A 162 -0.13 -17.34 20.97
C HIS A 162 0.67 -16.12 21.42
N THR A 163 1.07 -16.03 22.70
CA THR A 163 1.90 -14.93 23.19
C THR A 163 3.27 -14.91 22.50
N LEU A 164 3.87 -16.08 22.27
CA LEU A 164 5.15 -16.20 21.55
C LEU A 164 5.05 -15.59 20.16
N ARG A 165 4.01 -15.97 19.41
CA ARG A 165 3.78 -15.47 18.06
C ARG A 165 3.48 -13.97 18.04
N ALA A 166 2.58 -13.50 18.91
CA ALA A 166 2.21 -12.08 18.94
C ALA A 166 3.41 -11.18 19.31
N THR A 167 4.21 -11.60 20.30
CA THR A 167 5.41 -10.84 20.69
C THR A 167 6.49 -10.89 19.62
N ALA A 168 6.72 -12.05 18.99
CA ALA A 168 7.66 -12.18 17.89
C ALA A 168 7.25 -11.33 16.68
N ALA A 169 5.96 -11.32 16.33
CA ALA A 169 5.44 -10.46 15.25
C ALA A 169 5.68 -8.98 15.56
N ALA A 170 5.43 -8.54 16.80
CA ALA A 170 5.68 -7.15 17.20
C ALA A 170 7.16 -6.77 17.11
N LEU A 171 8.08 -7.68 17.52
CA LEU A 171 9.53 -7.46 17.38
C LEU A 171 9.95 -7.32 15.92
N LEU A 172 9.46 -8.19 15.03
CA LEU A 172 9.75 -8.17 13.61
C LEU A 172 9.17 -6.91 12.94
N LEU A 173 7.93 -6.57 13.23
CA LEU A 173 7.26 -5.39 12.68
C LEU A 173 7.88 -4.08 13.19
N ALA A 174 8.27 -4.01 14.48
CA ALA A 174 8.98 -2.86 15.01
C ALA A 174 10.37 -2.68 14.38
N GLN A 175 11.02 -3.76 13.91
CA GLN A 175 12.26 -3.67 13.16
C GLN A 175 12.04 -3.15 11.73
N VAL A 176 10.90 -3.45 11.11
CA VAL A 176 10.52 -2.89 9.79
C VAL A 176 10.14 -1.41 9.93
N ASN A 177 9.24 -1.08 10.86
CA ASN A 177 8.76 0.28 11.14
C ASN A 177 8.98 0.64 12.61
N PRO A 178 10.13 1.25 12.97
CA PRO A 178 10.39 1.69 14.35
C PRO A 178 9.36 2.69 14.89
N GLY A 179 8.74 3.49 14.03
CA GLY A 179 7.69 4.45 14.43
C GLY A 179 6.42 3.79 14.95
N ALA A 180 6.13 2.55 14.54
CA ALA A 180 4.98 1.78 15.02
C ALA A 180 5.26 0.97 16.30
N ALA A 181 6.50 0.95 16.81
CA ALA A 181 6.91 0.05 17.88
C ALA A 181 5.96 0.07 19.09
N ASN A 182 5.65 1.26 19.61
CA ASN A 182 4.78 1.37 20.79
C ASN A 182 3.39 0.74 20.54
N ALA A 183 2.80 0.97 19.37
CA ALA A 183 1.46 0.50 19.04
C ALA A 183 1.42 -1.03 18.82
N VAL A 184 2.39 -1.59 18.09
CA VAL A 184 2.44 -3.03 17.84
C VAL A 184 2.77 -3.82 19.10
N PHE A 185 3.64 -3.30 19.99
CA PHE A 185 3.91 -3.92 21.28
C PHE A 185 2.72 -3.86 22.23
N ALA A 186 2.00 -2.74 22.29
CA ALA A 186 0.77 -2.63 23.09
C ALA A 186 -0.27 -3.67 22.63
N ARG A 187 -0.47 -3.80 21.32
CA ARG A 187 -1.42 -4.80 20.77
C ARG A 187 -0.98 -6.24 21.01
N ALA A 188 0.30 -6.54 20.88
CA ALA A 188 0.84 -7.86 21.19
C ALA A 188 0.75 -8.19 22.69
N TRP A 189 0.86 -7.18 23.56
CA TRP A 189 0.64 -7.35 24.99
C TRP A 189 -0.79 -7.78 25.27
N GLU A 190 -1.79 -7.09 24.68
CA GLU A 190 -3.21 -7.43 24.80
C GLU A 190 -3.51 -8.84 24.28
N ALA A 191 -2.87 -9.28 23.18
CA ALA A 191 -3.01 -10.63 22.65
C ALA A 191 -2.52 -11.70 23.66
N GLY A 192 -1.44 -11.42 24.39
CA GLY A 192 -1.00 -12.27 25.50
C GLY A 192 -2.03 -12.33 26.63
N GLU A 193 -2.54 -11.18 27.09
CA GLU A 193 -3.58 -11.10 28.12
C GLU A 193 -4.87 -11.81 27.69
N SER A 194 -5.19 -11.82 26.41
CA SER A 194 -6.33 -12.54 25.84
C SER A 194 -6.28 -14.03 26.16
N ARG A 195 -5.11 -14.63 26.29
CA ARG A 195 -4.97 -16.06 26.62
C ARG A 195 -5.29 -16.34 28.11
N VAL A 196 -5.03 -15.38 28.99
CA VAL A 196 -5.45 -15.43 30.40
C VAL A 196 -6.97 -15.24 30.50
N ILE A 197 -7.52 -14.28 29.79
CA ILE A 197 -8.96 -14.01 29.71
C ILE A 197 -9.71 -15.22 29.15
N ALA A 198 -9.19 -15.85 28.11
CA ALA A 198 -9.74 -17.09 27.56
C ALA A 198 -9.68 -18.27 28.51
N GLY A 199 -8.81 -18.23 29.53
CA GLY A 199 -8.63 -19.33 30.49
C GLY A 199 -7.76 -20.47 29.95
N CYS A 200 -7.00 -20.22 28.89
CA CYS A 200 -6.14 -21.20 28.23
C CYS A 200 -4.73 -21.27 28.84
N HIS A 201 -4.27 -20.14 29.42
CA HIS A 201 -2.91 -19.99 29.98
C HIS A 201 -2.93 -19.28 31.32
N TRP A 202 -1.94 -19.61 32.17
CA TRP A 202 -1.62 -18.88 33.38
C TRP A 202 -0.91 -17.57 33.02
N GLN A 203 -0.96 -16.56 33.93
CA GLN A 203 -0.23 -15.30 33.70
C GLN A 203 1.27 -15.52 33.54
N SER A 204 1.85 -16.38 34.36
CA SER A 204 3.28 -16.69 34.28
C SER A 204 3.68 -17.39 32.98
N ASP A 205 2.78 -18.20 32.35
CA ASP A 205 3.02 -18.74 30.99
C ASP A 205 3.17 -17.62 29.98
N VAL A 206 2.31 -16.59 30.08
CA VAL A 206 2.28 -15.43 29.18
C VAL A 206 3.50 -14.54 29.39
N ASP A 207 3.82 -14.21 30.65
CA ASP A 207 4.89 -13.26 30.96
C ASP A 207 6.27 -13.78 30.56
N VAL A 208 6.58 -15.02 30.88
CA VAL A 208 7.89 -15.60 30.54
C VAL A 208 8.02 -15.82 29.02
N THR A 209 6.90 -16.05 28.32
CA THR A 209 6.91 -16.27 26.87
C THR A 209 7.41 -15.04 26.10
N ARG A 210 7.16 -13.84 26.60
CA ARG A 210 7.67 -12.60 26.00
C ARG A 210 9.21 -12.58 25.97
N MET A 211 9.85 -13.08 27.03
CA MET A 211 11.30 -13.28 27.05
C MET A 211 11.73 -14.34 26.02
N GLY A 212 11.00 -15.47 25.93
CA GLY A 212 11.27 -16.50 24.92
C GLY A 212 11.19 -15.99 23.49
N ALA A 213 10.23 -15.09 23.20
CA ALA A 213 10.14 -14.44 21.89
C ALA A 213 11.35 -13.54 21.61
N ALA A 214 11.80 -12.76 22.59
CA ALA A 214 12.99 -11.92 22.47
C ALA A 214 14.27 -12.73 22.25
N ILE A 215 14.43 -13.86 22.95
CA ILE A 215 15.55 -14.80 22.76
C ILE A 215 15.55 -15.33 21.33
N GLY A 216 14.40 -15.82 20.83
CA GLY A 216 14.29 -16.32 19.47
C GLY A 216 14.52 -15.24 18.42
N TYR A 217 14.02 -14.03 18.63
CA TYR A 217 14.26 -12.88 17.76
C TYR A 217 15.75 -12.48 17.71
N THR A 218 16.43 -12.51 18.86
CA THR A 218 17.87 -12.19 18.93
C THR A 218 18.70 -13.20 18.13
N ALA A 219 18.34 -14.49 18.14
CA ALA A 219 19.02 -15.49 17.33
C ALA A 219 18.91 -15.21 15.84
N LEU A 220 17.74 -14.72 15.35
CA LEU A 220 17.54 -14.35 13.95
C LEU A 220 18.50 -13.27 13.46
N GLN A 221 18.96 -12.36 14.34
CA GLN A 221 19.85 -11.25 13.96
C GLN A 221 21.23 -11.71 13.44
N ASN A 222 21.57 -12.99 13.62
CA ASN A 222 22.79 -13.58 13.10
C ASN A 222 22.61 -14.38 11.80
N ASN A 223 21.38 -14.47 11.29
CA ASN A 223 21.09 -15.20 10.05
C ASN A 223 21.16 -14.27 8.83
N PRO A 224 22.06 -14.48 7.85
CA PRO A 224 22.24 -13.59 6.71
C PRO A 224 20.98 -13.49 5.83
N GLU A 225 20.25 -14.60 5.68
CA GLU A 225 19.02 -14.62 4.86
C GLU A 225 17.89 -13.81 5.54
N PHE A 226 17.75 -13.95 6.87
CA PHE A 226 16.83 -13.11 7.64
C PHE A 226 17.14 -11.61 7.49
N LEU A 227 18.42 -11.24 7.58
CA LEU A 227 18.83 -9.83 7.42
C LEU A 227 18.54 -9.31 6.02
N ALA A 228 18.75 -10.13 4.99
CA ALA A 228 18.41 -9.76 3.61
C ALA A 228 16.90 -9.59 3.41
N ASP A 229 16.08 -10.52 3.92
CA ASP A 229 14.61 -10.42 3.87
C ASP A 229 14.11 -9.20 4.68
N MET A 230 14.72 -8.90 5.81
CA MET A 230 14.39 -7.72 6.63
C MET A 230 14.73 -6.40 5.91
N ALA A 231 15.84 -6.35 5.18
CA ALA A 231 16.18 -5.18 4.37
C ALA A 231 15.14 -4.95 3.26
N GLN A 232 14.72 -6.01 2.56
CA GLN A 232 13.66 -5.93 1.56
C GLN A 232 12.30 -5.48 2.16
N ALA A 233 11.96 -5.96 3.36
CA ALA A 233 10.75 -5.56 4.05
C ALA A 233 10.77 -4.08 4.46
N ARG A 234 11.90 -3.54 4.87
CA ARG A 234 12.09 -2.10 5.16
C ARG A 234 11.95 -1.26 3.89
N GLU A 235 12.62 -1.65 2.82
CA GLU A 235 12.50 -0.97 1.53
C GLU A 235 11.04 -0.96 1.04
N GLU A 236 10.35 -2.10 1.15
CA GLU A 236 8.92 -2.18 0.83
C GLU A 236 8.08 -1.25 1.71
N PHE A 237 8.32 -1.22 3.03
CA PHE A 237 7.63 -0.32 3.95
C PHE A 237 7.88 1.15 3.60
N GLU A 238 9.13 1.56 3.40
CA GLU A 238 9.50 2.92 3.01
C GLU A 238 8.80 3.30 1.71
N ARG A 239 8.88 2.45 0.68
CA ARG A 239 8.20 2.66 -0.58
C ARG A 239 6.68 2.80 -0.43
N LEU A 240 6.03 2.00 0.45
CA LEU A 240 4.59 2.01 0.65
C LEU A 240 4.10 3.07 1.66
N SER A 241 4.94 3.55 2.55
CA SER A 241 4.60 4.57 3.56
C SER A 241 4.66 5.99 3.02
N VAL A 242 5.28 6.22 1.85
CA VAL A 242 5.28 7.54 1.20
C VAL A 242 3.83 7.99 1.01
N GLY A 243 3.47 9.05 1.68
CA GLY A 243 2.14 9.63 1.68
C GLY A 243 2.11 11.04 1.10
N ARG A 244 1.15 11.84 1.56
CA ARG A 244 0.96 13.25 1.19
C ARG A 244 2.25 14.10 1.35
N ASP A 245 3.09 13.78 2.32
CA ASP A 245 4.32 14.55 2.66
C ASP A 245 5.40 14.54 1.56
N TYR A 246 5.30 13.62 0.61
CA TYR A 246 6.17 13.62 -0.58
C TYR A 246 5.71 14.59 -1.66
N PHE A 247 4.49 15.09 -1.54
CA PHE A 247 3.91 16.03 -2.48
C PHE A 247 4.02 17.46 -1.95
N VAL A 248 4.22 18.38 -2.89
CA VAL A 248 4.26 19.81 -2.60
C VAL A 248 3.15 20.51 -3.38
N SER A 249 2.70 21.68 -2.87
CA SER A 249 1.85 22.55 -3.66
C SER A 249 2.64 23.14 -4.82
N VAL A 250 2.07 23.13 -6.01
CA VAL A 250 2.71 23.72 -7.19
C VAL A 250 3.05 25.18 -6.93
N THR A 251 2.18 25.94 -6.26
CA THR A 251 2.41 27.37 -5.99
C THR A 251 3.49 27.63 -4.97
N ASP A 252 3.88 26.65 -4.13
CA ASP A 252 5.03 26.80 -3.21
C ASP A 252 6.36 26.74 -3.97
N VAL A 253 6.41 26.05 -5.11
CA VAL A 253 7.62 25.85 -5.93
C VAL A 253 7.61 26.77 -7.16
N VAL A 254 6.42 26.96 -7.76
CA VAL A 254 6.16 27.81 -8.95
C VAL A 254 5.17 28.91 -8.54
N PRO A 255 5.58 29.94 -7.83
CA PRO A 255 4.67 30.95 -7.25
C PRO A 255 3.91 31.76 -8.33
N ASP A 256 4.46 31.82 -9.54
CA ASP A 256 3.85 32.52 -10.67
C ASP A 256 2.80 31.66 -11.42
N ALA A 257 2.64 30.39 -11.08
CA ALA A 257 1.62 29.55 -11.71
C ALA A 257 0.20 30.03 -11.39
N ILE A 258 -0.64 30.04 -12.42
CA ILE A 258 -2.07 30.35 -12.31
C ILE A 258 -2.81 29.02 -12.15
N LEU A 259 -3.62 28.88 -11.11
CA LEU A 259 -4.42 27.67 -10.89
C LEU A 259 -5.85 27.89 -11.35
N GLU A 260 -6.32 27.05 -12.27
CA GLU A 260 -7.72 26.90 -12.66
C GLU A 260 -8.12 25.43 -12.54
N ILE A 261 -8.13 24.92 -11.32
CA ILE A 261 -8.35 23.49 -11.05
C ILE A 261 -9.78 23.11 -11.43
N ARG A 262 -9.92 22.50 -12.61
CA ARG A 262 -11.21 22.20 -13.26
C ARG A 262 -12.06 21.24 -12.43
N TYR A 263 -11.44 20.28 -11.80
CA TYR A 263 -12.14 19.24 -11.04
C TYR A 263 -12.55 19.66 -9.62
N PHE A 264 -12.03 20.80 -9.14
CA PHE A 264 -12.57 21.44 -7.94
C PHE A 264 -13.88 22.21 -8.24
N GLY A 265 -14.06 22.71 -9.44
CA GLY A 265 -15.25 23.41 -9.91
C GLY A 265 -16.27 22.47 -10.54
N THR A 266 -17.27 23.08 -11.19
CA THR A 266 -18.32 22.37 -11.95
C THR A 266 -18.13 22.46 -13.47
N TYR A 267 -17.18 23.27 -13.95
CA TYR A 267 -16.87 23.39 -15.38
C TYR A 267 -15.82 22.34 -15.79
N ASN A 268 -16.27 21.10 -15.84
CA ASN A 268 -15.54 19.92 -16.30
C ASN A 268 -16.52 19.00 -17.03
N PHE A 269 -16.04 17.92 -17.63
CA PHE A 269 -16.87 17.05 -18.47
C PHE A 269 -17.96 16.27 -17.68
N VAL A 270 -17.87 16.22 -16.35
CA VAL A 270 -18.88 15.60 -15.47
C VAL A 270 -20.00 16.61 -15.14
N GLY A 271 -19.66 17.89 -14.93
CA GLY A 271 -20.60 18.95 -14.56
C GLY A 271 -20.77 19.18 -13.07
N GLU A 272 -19.98 18.52 -12.25
CA GLU A 272 -19.95 18.69 -10.80
C GLU A 272 -18.53 18.62 -10.23
N ARG A 273 -18.36 18.95 -8.94
CA ARG A 273 -17.06 18.80 -8.26
C ARG A 273 -16.70 17.32 -8.16
N ILE A 274 -15.46 17.00 -8.52
CA ILE A 274 -14.97 15.65 -8.55
C ILE A 274 -14.53 15.19 -7.14
N ASP A 275 -14.82 13.93 -6.82
CA ASP A 275 -14.44 13.33 -5.54
C ASP A 275 -12.95 13.49 -5.26
N GLY A 276 -12.62 13.82 -4.00
CA GLY A 276 -11.23 14.00 -3.57
C GLY A 276 -10.66 15.40 -3.76
N TYR A 277 -11.27 16.30 -4.54
CA TYR A 277 -10.85 17.70 -4.64
C TYR A 277 -11.54 18.54 -3.57
N LYS A 278 -10.81 18.86 -2.49
CA LYS A 278 -11.31 19.65 -1.36
C LYS A 278 -10.86 21.12 -1.40
N ALA A 279 -9.79 21.42 -2.13
CA ALA A 279 -9.28 22.78 -2.34
C ALA A 279 -8.91 23.01 -3.81
N PRO A 280 -8.92 24.28 -4.30
CA PRO A 280 -8.50 24.66 -5.66
C PRO A 280 -6.96 24.73 -5.73
N THR A 281 -6.27 23.67 -5.35
CA THR A 281 -4.81 23.59 -5.33
C THR A 281 -4.31 22.47 -6.25
N ALA A 282 -3.05 22.59 -6.69
CA ALA A 282 -2.37 21.60 -7.51
C ALA A 282 -1.22 21.00 -6.70
N LEU A 283 -1.16 19.66 -6.63
CA LEU A 283 -0.11 18.93 -5.92
C LEU A 283 0.71 18.13 -6.93
N LEU A 284 2.04 18.12 -6.75
CA LEU A 284 2.96 17.27 -7.50
C LEU A 284 3.98 16.63 -6.56
N THR A 285 4.60 15.53 -7.00
CA THR A 285 5.81 15.03 -6.37
C THR A 285 6.91 16.11 -6.39
N LYS A 286 7.81 16.08 -5.43
CA LYS A 286 8.90 17.07 -5.31
C LYS A 286 9.72 17.20 -6.60
N GLU A 287 9.99 16.08 -7.25
CA GLU A 287 10.74 16.00 -8.50
C GLU A 287 9.96 16.64 -9.67
N ALA A 288 8.68 16.30 -9.80
CA ALA A 288 7.85 16.88 -10.85
C ALA A 288 7.65 18.40 -10.65
N ALA A 289 7.48 18.84 -9.42
CA ALA A 289 7.37 20.27 -9.11
C ALA A 289 8.67 21.02 -9.41
N ALA A 290 9.84 20.44 -9.10
CA ALA A 290 11.15 21.03 -9.42
C ALA A 290 11.37 21.12 -10.94
N ALA A 291 11.02 20.09 -11.69
CA ALA A 291 11.07 20.10 -13.16
C ALA A 291 10.11 21.15 -13.74
N LEU A 292 8.87 21.25 -13.20
CA LEU A 292 7.89 22.24 -13.63
C LEU A 292 8.35 23.68 -13.34
N LYS A 293 9.13 23.90 -12.27
CA LYS A 293 9.74 25.21 -12.02
C LYS A 293 10.70 25.61 -13.13
N ALA A 294 11.50 24.67 -13.61
CA ALA A 294 12.42 24.95 -14.73
C ALA A 294 11.65 25.24 -16.03
N VAL A 295 10.51 24.56 -16.30
CA VAL A 295 9.60 24.90 -17.38
C VAL A 295 9.07 26.32 -17.22
N SER A 296 8.61 26.68 -16.01
CA SER A 296 8.09 28.04 -15.73
C SER A 296 9.11 29.09 -16.01
N ASP A 297 10.36 28.92 -15.56
CA ASP A 297 11.44 29.90 -15.80
C ASP A 297 11.72 30.07 -17.30
N ASP A 298 11.70 28.99 -18.07
CA ASP A 298 11.91 29.01 -19.53
C ASP A 298 10.80 29.77 -20.26
N VAL A 299 9.53 29.50 -19.96
CA VAL A 299 8.42 30.16 -20.63
C VAL A 299 8.23 31.61 -20.14
N MET A 300 8.60 31.91 -18.88
CA MET A 300 8.58 33.30 -18.38
C MET A 300 9.58 34.18 -19.12
N ALA A 301 10.75 33.67 -19.47
CA ALA A 301 11.73 34.39 -20.30
C ALA A 301 11.17 34.71 -21.70
N GLN A 302 10.14 34.01 -22.13
CA GLN A 302 9.42 34.21 -23.40
C GLN A 302 8.15 35.08 -23.25
N GLY A 303 7.81 35.52 -22.03
CA GLY A 303 6.65 36.37 -21.75
C GLY A 303 5.37 35.58 -21.39
N TYR A 304 5.50 34.31 -21.01
CA TYR A 304 4.36 33.46 -20.63
C TYR A 304 4.46 33.02 -19.17
N ARG A 305 3.30 32.75 -18.54
CA ARG A 305 3.15 32.03 -17.29
C ARG A 305 2.50 30.68 -17.53
N LEU A 306 2.72 29.72 -16.65
CA LEU A 306 1.99 28.46 -16.65
C LEU A 306 0.60 28.65 -16.05
N LYS A 307 -0.41 28.05 -16.67
CA LYS A 307 -1.77 27.93 -16.13
C LYS A 307 -2.13 26.47 -16.01
N ILE A 308 -2.43 26.01 -14.79
CA ILE A 308 -2.62 24.60 -14.44
C ILE A 308 -4.10 24.28 -14.33
N TYR A 309 -4.54 23.25 -15.03
CA TYR A 309 -5.92 22.73 -14.99
C TYR A 309 -6.07 21.55 -14.03
N ASP A 310 -5.06 20.66 -13.97
CA ASP A 310 -4.98 19.53 -13.06
C ASP A 310 -3.53 19.12 -12.84
N ALA A 311 -3.27 18.42 -11.72
CA ALA A 311 -1.97 17.87 -11.39
C ALA A 311 -2.14 16.48 -10.74
N TYR A 312 -1.77 16.26 -9.49
CA TYR A 312 -2.12 15.03 -8.81
C TYR A 312 -3.65 14.88 -8.71
N ARG A 313 -4.16 13.73 -9.16
CA ARG A 313 -5.57 13.34 -9.14
C ARG A 313 -5.72 12.09 -8.28
N PRO A 314 -6.45 12.11 -7.16
CA PRO A 314 -6.62 10.93 -6.31
C PRO A 314 -7.39 9.82 -7.02
N GLN A 315 -7.16 8.56 -6.64
CA GLN A 315 -7.86 7.41 -7.25
C GLN A 315 -9.38 7.54 -7.12
N CYS A 316 -9.92 8.07 -6.02
CA CYS A 316 -11.37 8.30 -5.88
C CYS A 316 -11.95 9.24 -6.95
N ALA A 317 -11.16 10.19 -7.46
CA ALA A 317 -11.55 11.03 -8.59
C ALA A 317 -11.64 10.24 -9.90
N VAL A 318 -10.67 9.37 -10.16
CA VAL A 318 -10.70 8.45 -11.29
C VAL A 318 -11.90 7.51 -11.21
N ASP A 319 -12.18 6.98 -10.03
CA ASP A 319 -13.35 6.13 -9.76
C ASP A 319 -14.67 6.90 -9.99
N HIS A 320 -14.69 8.20 -9.68
CA HIS A 320 -15.84 9.08 -10.00
C HIS A 320 -16.04 9.18 -11.53
N PHE A 321 -15.00 9.39 -12.30
CA PHE A 321 -15.08 9.42 -13.78
C PHE A 321 -15.61 8.10 -14.34
N VAL A 322 -15.16 6.97 -13.80
CA VAL A 322 -15.64 5.64 -14.18
C VAL A 322 -17.14 5.48 -13.89
N ARG A 323 -17.59 5.88 -12.70
CA ARG A 323 -19.03 5.84 -12.34
C ARG A 323 -19.87 6.76 -13.22
N TRP A 324 -19.39 7.99 -13.49
CA TRP A 324 -20.05 8.93 -14.39
C TRP A 324 -20.16 8.38 -15.81
N ALA A 325 -19.08 7.82 -16.36
CA ALA A 325 -19.07 7.27 -17.71
C ALA A 325 -20.01 6.05 -17.85
N ALA A 326 -20.15 5.24 -16.81
CA ALA A 326 -21.11 4.12 -16.78
C ALA A 326 -22.58 4.58 -16.82
N ASN A 327 -22.88 5.81 -16.39
CA ASN A 327 -24.21 6.42 -16.50
C ASN A 327 -24.37 7.10 -17.86
N VAL A 328 -24.70 6.33 -18.89
CA VAL A 328 -24.82 6.84 -20.28
C VAL A 328 -25.92 7.90 -20.48
N SER A 329 -26.88 7.99 -19.55
CA SER A 329 -27.97 8.98 -19.61
C SER A 329 -27.56 10.38 -19.15
N ASP A 330 -26.47 10.50 -18.38
CA ASP A 330 -25.93 11.78 -17.94
C ASP A 330 -25.09 12.41 -19.05
N THR A 331 -25.70 13.34 -19.80
CA THR A 331 -25.08 14.03 -20.92
C THR A 331 -25.05 15.54 -20.75
N LEU A 332 -25.15 16.04 -19.52
CA LEU A 332 -25.23 17.48 -19.19
C LEU A 332 -24.13 18.28 -19.88
N MET A 333 -22.90 17.81 -19.82
CA MET A 333 -21.73 18.53 -20.33
C MET A 333 -21.31 18.11 -21.75
N LYS A 334 -22.08 17.21 -22.39
CA LYS A 334 -21.80 16.76 -23.77
C LYS A 334 -21.59 17.89 -24.76
N PRO A 335 -22.41 18.96 -24.81
CA PRO A 335 -22.25 20.05 -25.80
C PRO A 335 -20.90 20.78 -25.67
N TYR A 336 -20.25 20.72 -24.52
CA TYR A 336 -19.04 21.48 -24.19
C TYR A 336 -17.76 20.66 -24.30
N PHE A 337 -17.81 19.33 -24.13
CA PHE A 337 -16.62 18.49 -24.05
C PHE A 337 -16.58 17.33 -25.04
N TYR A 338 -17.74 16.77 -25.45
CA TYR A 338 -17.82 15.63 -26.38
C TYR A 338 -19.05 15.64 -27.32
N PRO A 339 -19.32 16.76 -28.00
CA PRO A 339 -20.55 16.89 -28.76
C PRO A 339 -20.68 15.85 -29.91
N ASN A 340 -19.54 15.39 -30.41
CA ASN A 340 -19.48 14.51 -31.58
C ASN A 340 -19.35 13.01 -31.17
N LEU A 341 -19.25 12.68 -29.85
CA LEU A 341 -19.09 11.33 -29.38
C LEU A 341 -20.34 10.84 -28.64
N ASP A 342 -20.63 9.55 -28.76
CA ASP A 342 -21.55 8.90 -27.85
C ASP A 342 -20.84 8.56 -26.54
N LYS A 343 -21.49 8.79 -25.39
CA LYS A 343 -20.88 8.52 -24.08
C LYS A 343 -20.52 7.05 -23.88
N SER A 344 -21.22 6.13 -24.53
CA SER A 344 -20.97 4.69 -24.46
C SER A 344 -19.59 4.27 -24.98
N VAL A 345 -18.97 5.08 -25.90
CA VAL A 345 -17.67 4.74 -26.48
C VAL A 345 -16.48 5.31 -25.69
N LEU A 346 -16.69 6.07 -24.63
CA LEU A 346 -15.61 6.76 -23.92
C LEU A 346 -14.60 5.81 -23.26
N PHE A 347 -15.03 4.62 -22.83
CA PHE A 347 -14.13 3.58 -22.34
C PHE A 347 -13.42 2.86 -23.48
N GLU A 348 -14.13 2.52 -24.55
CA GLU A 348 -13.58 1.80 -25.70
C GLU A 348 -12.49 2.60 -26.40
N GLN A 349 -12.67 3.93 -26.46
CA GLN A 349 -11.72 4.87 -27.06
C GLN A 349 -10.70 5.44 -26.07
N GLU A 350 -10.61 4.87 -24.86
CA GLU A 350 -9.62 5.20 -23.81
C GLU A 350 -9.66 6.66 -23.32
N TYR A 351 -10.75 7.40 -23.55
CA TYR A 351 -10.92 8.74 -22.95
C TYR A 351 -11.11 8.66 -21.43
N ILE A 352 -11.73 7.58 -20.94
CA ILE A 352 -11.88 7.30 -19.50
C ILE A 352 -11.24 5.96 -19.20
N MET A 353 -10.31 5.96 -18.25
CA MET A 353 -9.56 4.77 -17.85
C MET A 353 -9.69 4.54 -16.34
N ALA A 354 -9.59 3.28 -15.89
CA ALA A 354 -9.64 2.92 -14.47
C ALA A 354 -8.36 3.30 -13.70
N LYS A 355 -7.30 3.71 -14.41
CA LYS A 355 -6.02 4.18 -13.84
C LYS A 355 -5.54 5.40 -14.61
N SER A 356 -4.97 6.37 -13.91
CA SER A 356 -4.49 7.61 -14.50
C SER A 356 -3.03 7.88 -14.14
N GLY A 357 -2.28 8.48 -15.07
CA GLY A 357 -0.93 9.00 -14.81
C GLY A 357 -0.90 10.01 -13.68
N HIS A 358 -1.93 10.86 -13.60
CA HIS A 358 -2.08 11.87 -12.55
C HIS A 358 -2.11 11.29 -11.15
N THR A 359 -2.66 10.10 -10.97
CA THR A 359 -2.74 9.43 -9.67
C THR A 359 -1.37 9.01 -9.12
N ARG A 360 -0.33 9.01 -9.95
CA ARG A 360 1.06 8.78 -9.56
C ARG A 360 1.79 10.05 -9.11
N GLY A 361 1.18 11.23 -9.32
CA GLY A 361 1.63 12.52 -8.80
C GLY A 361 2.72 13.23 -9.60
N SER A 362 3.07 12.74 -10.78
CA SER A 362 4.11 13.35 -11.64
C SER A 362 3.58 13.74 -13.02
N THR A 363 2.25 13.86 -13.15
CA THR A 363 1.55 14.29 -14.35
C THR A 363 0.86 15.62 -14.11
N VAL A 364 0.87 16.50 -15.10
CA VAL A 364 0.25 17.82 -15.05
C VAL A 364 -0.45 18.15 -16.37
N ASP A 365 -1.67 18.72 -16.26
CA ASP A 365 -2.43 19.29 -17.37
C ASP A 365 -2.35 20.81 -17.28
N LEU A 366 -1.85 21.45 -18.35
CA LEU A 366 -1.55 22.88 -18.31
C LEU A 366 -1.60 23.53 -19.68
N THR A 367 -1.63 24.87 -19.65
CA THR A 367 -1.50 25.76 -20.80
C THR A 367 -0.60 26.95 -20.51
N LEU A 368 -0.43 27.83 -21.49
CA LEU A 368 0.29 29.11 -21.37
C LEU A 368 -0.68 30.27 -21.13
N PHE A 369 -0.23 31.25 -20.37
CA PHE A 369 -0.90 32.53 -20.13
C PHE A 369 0.02 33.66 -20.59
N ASP A 370 -0.41 34.44 -21.60
CA ASP A 370 0.37 35.56 -22.12
C ASP A 370 0.37 36.75 -21.14
N MET A 371 1.52 37.14 -20.65
CA MET A 371 1.70 38.21 -19.66
C MET A 371 1.40 39.59 -20.24
N ARG A 372 1.52 39.77 -21.56
CA ARG A 372 1.29 41.04 -22.23
C ARG A 372 -0.22 41.31 -22.47
N THR A 373 -0.96 40.28 -22.84
CA THR A 373 -2.40 40.37 -23.10
C THR A 373 -3.27 40.08 -21.88
N GLU A 374 -2.65 39.51 -20.82
CA GLU A 374 -3.32 39.02 -19.61
C GLU A 374 -4.43 37.99 -19.91
N LYS A 375 -4.18 37.13 -20.89
CA LYS A 375 -5.13 36.10 -21.35
C LYS A 375 -4.44 34.75 -21.49
N GLU A 376 -5.25 33.72 -21.40
CA GLU A 376 -4.87 32.38 -21.80
C GLU A 376 -4.51 32.38 -23.31
N VAL A 377 -3.41 31.70 -23.63
CA VAL A 377 -2.95 31.55 -25.01
C VAL A 377 -3.91 30.62 -25.76
N ASP A 378 -4.35 31.05 -26.93
CA ASP A 378 -5.26 30.27 -27.78
C ASP A 378 -4.53 29.05 -28.36
N MET A 379 -4.91 27.87 -27.91
CA MET A 379 -4.35 26.58 -28.34
C MET A 379 -5.20 25.92 -29.43
N GLY A 380 -6.30 26.56 -29.90
CA GLY A 380 -7.20 26.01 -30.91
C GLY A 380 -8.10 24.87 -30.40
N GLY A 381 -8.28 24.76 -29.09
CA GLY A 381 -9.14 23.79 -28.44
C GLY A 381 -9.12 23.93 -26.92
N THR A 382 -10.20 23.53 -26.25
CA THR A 382 -10.34 23.60 -24.81
C THR A 382 -9.74 22.35 -24.13
N PHE A 383 -9.32 22.50 -22.88
CA PHE A 383 -8.97 21.41 -22.00
C PHE A 383 -10.13 20.40 -21.87
N ASP A 384 -9.83 19.11 -21.79
CA ASP A 384 -10.79 17.99 -21.69
C ASP A 384 -11.74 17.84 -22.88
N TRP A 385 -11.40 18.37 -24.05
CA TRP A 385 -12.17 18.09 -25.25
C TRP A 385 -11.91 16.67 -25.76
N PHE A 386 -12.94 15.83 -25.81
CA PHE A 386 -12.82 14.46 -26.32
C PHE A 386 -12.97 14.46 -27.86
N GLY A 387 -11.86 14.33 -28.54
CA GLY A 387 -11.81 14.34 -29.99
C GLY A 387 -10.41 14.48 -30.56
N ARG A 388 -10.26 14.23 -31.83
CA ARG A 388 -8.99 14.32 -32.56
C ARG A 388 -8.37 15.73 -32.51
N GLU A 389 -9.17 16.75 -32.27
CA GLU A 389 -8.78 18.16 -32.15
C GLU A 389 -7.83 18.36 -30.92
N SER A 390 -7.89 17.50 -29.95
CA SER A 390 -7.02 17.53 -28.75
C SER A 390 -5.63 16.95 -28.99
N HIS A 391 -5.42 16.20 -30.06
CA HIS A 391 -4.12 15.60 -30.34
C HIS A 391 -3.06 16.67 -30.63
N PRO A 392 -1.82 16.54 -30.11
CA PRO A 392 -0.76 17.53 -30.31
C PRO A 392 -0.37 17.74 -31.79
N ASP A 393 -0.54 16.74 -32.63
CA ASP A 393 -0.23 16.77 -34.08
C ASP A 393 -1.38 17.26 -34.94
N TYR A 394 -2.57 17.56 -34.37
CA TYR A 394 -3.73 18.05 -35.10
C TYR A 394 -3.50 19.45 -35.71
N LYS A 395 -3.79 19.60 -36.99
CA LYS A 395 -3.59 20.84 -37.77
C LYS A 395 -4.80 21.26 -38.60
N GLU A 396 -5.69 20.35 -38.91
CA GLU A 396 -6.73 20.52 -39.94
C GLU A 396 -7.77 21.57 -39.53
N GLY A 397 -8.07 21.70 -38.24
CA GLY A 397 -9.11 22.59 -37.71
C GLY A 397 -8.61 23.76 -36.89
N ILE A 398 -7.29 23.97 -36.81
CA ILE A 398 -6.66 25.06 -36.04
C ILE A 398 -5.78 25.93 -36.94
N THR A 399 -5.55 27.17 -36.51
CA THR A 399 -4.66 28.09 -37.23
C THR A 399 -3.18 27.72 -37.06
N PRO A 400 -2.27 28.15 -37.97
CA PRO A 400 -0.82 27.97 -37.76
C PRO A 400 -0.30 28.58 -36.45
N GLU A 401 -0.89 29.67 -35.99
CA GLU A 401 -0.54 30.32 -34.72
C GLU A 401 -0.94 29.46 -33.52
N GLN A 402 -2.13 28.91 -33.49
CA GLN A 402 -2.61 27.98 -32.45
C GLN A 402 -1.72 26.73 -32.38
N TYR A 403 -1.34 26.19 -33.54
CA TYR A 403 -0.39 25.08 -33.58
C TYR A 403 0.99 25.48 -33.05
N ALA A 404 1.51 26.65 -33.42
CA ALA A 404 2.78 27.15 -32.90
C ALA A 404 2.75 27.35 -31.36
N ASN A 405 1.62 27.84 -30.85
CA ASN A 405 1.40 27.97 -29.40
C ASN A 405 1.50 26.65 -28.65
N ARG A 406 0.88 25.57 -29.18
CA ARG A 406 1.03 24.19 -28.65
C ARG A 406 2.50 23.76 -28.64
N MET A 407 3.27 24.09 -29.69
CA MET A 407 4.67 23.71 -29.82
C MET A 407 5.57 24.45 -28.81
N ILE A 408 5.30 25.71 -28.48
CA ILE A 408 6.01 26.47 -27.46
C ILE A 408 5.90 25.72 -26.11
N LEU A 409 4.68 25.36 -25.71
CA LEU A 409 4.46 24.59 -24.48
C LEU A 409 5.15 23.23 -24.55
N ARG A 410 4.91 22.45 -25.62
CA ARG A 410 5.45 21.11 -25.80
C ARG A 410 6.99 21.11 -25.74
N GLU A 411 7.65 22.02 -26.41
CA GLU A 411 9.10 22.10 -26.46
C GLU A 411 9.70 22.46 -25.09
N ALA A 412 9.08 23.39 -24.36
CA ALA A 412 9.49 23.73 -23.00
C ALA A 412 9.36 22.51 -22.07
N MET A 413 8.24 21.80 -22.10
CA MET A 413 8.03 20.59 -21.29
C MET A 413 9.05 19.50 -21.63
N LEU A 414 9.31 19.22 -22.90
CA LEU A 414 10.30 18.22 -23.35
C LEU A 414 11.72 18.58 -22.88
N ARG A 415 12.14 19.87 -22.98
CA ARG A 415 13.49 20.30 -22.51
C ARG A 415 13.72 20.04 -21.04
N HIS A 416 12.67 20.03 -20.23
CA HIS A 416 12.74 19.87 -18.78
C HIS A 416 12.26 18.50 -18.27
N GLY A 417 12.34 17.46 -19.14
CA GLY A 417 12.17 16.07 -18.75
C GLY A 417 10.75 15.55 -18.66
N PHE A 418 9.78 16.27 -19.21
CA PHE A 418 8.42 15.77 -19.36
C PHE A 418 8.23 15.11 -20.72
N LYS A 419 7.40 14.07 -20.78
CA LYS A 419 6.89 13.47 -22.02
C LYS A 419 5.43 13.83 -22.22
N PRO A 420 4.99 14.16 -23.47
CA PRO A 420 3.60 14.44 -23.79
C PRO A 420 2.79 13.15 -23.89
N LEU A 421 1.46 13.28 -23.83
CA LEU A 421 0.51 12.27 -24.28
C LEU A 421 0.15 12.53 -25.74
N ASP A 422 0.05 11.50 -26.57
CA ASP A 422 -0.20 11.64 -28.02
C ASP A 422 -1.65 12.01 -28.38
N THR A 423 -2.55 11.97 -27.40
CA THR A 423 -3.98 12.26 -27.56
C THR A 423 -4.42 13.60 -26.95
N GLU A 424 -3.54 14.27 -26.16
CA GLU A 424 -3.89 15.46 -25.38
C GLU A 424 -2.74 16.47 -25.38
N TRP A 425 -2.93 17.67 -25.99
CA TRP A 425 -1.89 18.69 -26.13
C TRP A 425 -1.46 19.34 -24.79
N TRP A 426 -2.31 19.23 -23.78
CA TRP A 426 -2.09 19.81 -22.43
C TRP A 426 -1.42 18.87 -21.45
N HIS A 427 -1.38 17.56 -21.73
CA HIS A 427 -1.02 16.50 -20.79
C HIS A 427 0.45 16.12 -20.89
N PHE A 428 1.16 16.19 -19.73
CA PHE A 428 2.59 15.89 -19.65
C PHE A 428 2.91 15.11 -18.38
N THR A 429 3.72 14.07 -18.51
CA THR A 429 4.20 13.24 -17.39
C THR A 429 5.72 13.34 -17.30
N LEU A 430 6.27 13.51 -16.10
CA LEU A 430 7.72 13.46 -15.86
C LEU A 430 8.27 12.09 -16.30
N ILE A 431 9.37 12.06 -17.06
CA ILE A 431 9.96 10.81 -17.57
C ILE A 431 10.46 9.95 -16.42
N ASP A 432 11.25 10.56 -15.52
CA ASP A 432 11.81 9.89 -14.33
C ASP A 432 10.90 10.10 -13.11
N GLU A 433 9.64 9.66 -13.23
CA GLU A 433 8.70 9.77 -12.11
C GLU A 433 9.10 8.85 -10.94
N PRO A 434 9.08 9.35 -9.67
CA PRO A 434 9.53 8.57 -8.51
C PRO A 434 8.61 7.39 -8.19
N PHE A 435 7.35 7.41 -8.64
CA PHE A 435 6.34 6.38 -8.34
C PHE A 435 5.65 5.81 -9.59
N PRO A 436 6.37 5.17 -10.54
CA PRO A 436 5.82 4.78 -11.84
C PRO A 436 4.71 3.71 -11.76
N ALA A 437 4.61 3.00 -10.63
CA ALA A 437 3.63 1.91 -10.43
C ALA A 437 2.69 2.14 -9.24
N ARG A 438 2.76 3.32 -8.56
CA ARG A 438 1.96 3.60 -7.38
C ARG A 438 0.86 4.61 -7.66
N TYR A 439 -0.37 4.27 -7.28
CA TYR A 439 -1.56 5.11 -7.40
C TYR A 439 -1.99 5.56 -6.00
N PHE A 440 -1.99 6.87 -5.78
CA PHE A 440 -2.32 7.47 -4.48
C PHE A 440 -3.81 7.82 -4.40
N ASN A 441 -4.31 7.90 -3.14
CA ASN A 441 -5.73 8.22 -2.91
C ASN A 441 -5.94 9.14 -1.69
N PHE A 442 -5.04 10.10 -1.46
CA PHE A 442 -5.27 11.16 -0.47
C PHE A 442 -5.94 12.37 -1.16
N PRO A 443 -6.71 13.19 -0.41
CA PRO A 443 -7.41 14.32 -1.01
C PRO A 443 -6.45 15.43 -1.48
N VAL A 444 -6.91 16.22 -2.47
CA VAL A 444 -6.27 17.47 -2.90
C VAL A 444 -6.77 18.58 -1.97
N GLU A 445 -5.94 18.97 -0.99
CA GLU A 445 -6.24 19.98 0.03
C GLU A 445 -4.98 20.71 0.51
#